data_a344ff92ebd74f12d178ed8cc23dad06
#
_entry.id   a344ff92ebd74f12d178ed8cc23dad06
#
_cell.length_a   1.000
_cell.length_b   1.000
_cell.length_c   1.000
_cell.angle_alpha   90.00
_cell.angle_beta   90.00
_cell.angle_gamma   90.00
#
_symmetry.space_group_name_H-M   'P 1'
#
loop_
_entity.id
_entity.type
_entity.pdbx_description
1 polymer ?
#
loop_
_entity_poly.entity_id
_entity_poly.type
_entity_poly.pdbx_seq_one_letter_code
_entity_poly.pdbx_strand_id
1 'polypeptide(L)'
;MARLVFGMNQSLDGYVDHTANAPRPALFRRLIEEARAQVGSVYDRHTYEVMRYWDDDQPEWDAEERAFAAAWRNQPKWVVSRSLKSVGPNARLVEDDLEAAIRLLKAERDGEIEVAGPNLAHSLTALGLIDEYRIYLHPVVLGHGKPYFAGPRPPLRLVSHDRIGQDVIRLTYVPA
;
A
#
# COMPACT_ATOMS: atom_id res chain seq x y z
N MET A 1 9.51 16.28 -5.72
CA MET A 1 8.90 15.91 -4.42
C MET A 1 8.03 14.68 -4.62
N ALA A 2 8.23 13.65 -3.81
CA ALA A 2 7.48 12.41 -3.93
C ALA A 2 6.00 12.57 -3.55
N ARG A 3 5.15 11.73 -4.16
CA ARG A 3 3.73 11.61 -3.82
C ARG A 3 3.51 10.37 -2.96
N LEU A 4 2.75 10.51 -1.88
CA LEU A 4 2.29 9.39 -1.08
C LEU A 4 0.99 8.84 -1.67
N VAL A 5 1.00 7.55 -1.98
CA VAL A 5 -0.12 6.84 -2.60
C VAL A 5 -0.58 5.73 -1.66
N PHE A 6 -1.84 5.77 -1.24
CA PHE A 6 -2.46 4.70 -0.49
C PHE A 6 -3.35 3.87 -1.40
N GLY A 7 -2.94 2.62 -1.63
CA GLY A 7 -3.68 1.67 -2.46
C GLY A 7 -4.01 0.39 -1.71
N MET A 8 -5.26 -0.06 -1.76
CA MET A 8 -5.71 -1.31 -1.14
C MET A 8 -6.80 -1.99 -1.95
N ASN A 9 -6.81 -3.32 -1.89
CA ASN A 9 -7.94 -4.13 -2.30
C ASN A 9 -9.12 -3.89 -1.35
N GLN A 10 -10.32 -3.71 -1.90
CA GLN A 10 -11.53 -3.40 -1.15
C GLN A 10 -12.71 -4.21 -1.65
N SER A 11 -13.56 -4.67 -0.73
CA SER A 11 -14.88 -5.22 -1.05
C SER A 11 -15.85 -4.14 -1.52
N LEU A 12 -16.97 -4.54 -2.12
CA LEU A 12 -18.03 -3.59 -2.56
C LEU A 12 -18.59 -2.78 -1.41
N ASP A 13 -18.60 -3.32 -0.21
CA ASP A 13 -19.11 -2.68 1.01
C ASP A 13 -18.03 -1.97 1.84
N GLY A 14 -16.81 -1.79 1.30
CA GLY A 14 -15.81 -0.87 1.83
C GLY A 14 -14.78 -1.46 2.79
N TYR A 15 -14.67 -2.78 2.89
CA TYR A 15 -13.72 -3.44 3.78
C TYR A 15 -12.45 -3.90 3.08
N VAL A 16 -11.33 -3.86 3.80
CA VAL A 16 -10.02 -4.35 3.34
C VAL A 16 -9.65 -5.59 4.14
N ASP A 17 -9.53 -6.72 3.46
CA ASP A 17 -9.09 -7.99 4.02
C ASP A 17 -8.24 -8.71 2.97
N HIS A 18 -6.94 -8.89 3.27
CA HIS A 18 -6.00 -9.52 2.35
C HIS A 18 -6.29 -11.02 2.14
N THR A 19 -7.02 -11.65 3.03
CA THR A 19 -7.37 -13.09 2.94
C THR A 19 -8.64 -13.34 2.12
N ALA A 20 -9.50 -12.34 1.97
CA ALA A 20 -10.78 -12.45 1.28
C ALA A 20 -10.67 -12.36 -0.25
N ASN A 21 -9.57 -11.82 -0.74
CA ASN A 21 -9.34 -11.59 -2.17
C ASN A 21 -8.19 -12.47 -2.66
N ALA A 22 -8.52 -13.56 -3.34
CA ALA A 22 -7.50 -14.32 -4.06
C ALA A 22 -6.85 -13.40 -5.12
N PRO A 23 -5.53 -13.38 -5.23
CA PRO A 23 -4.84 -12.61 -6.26
C PRO A 23 -5.32 -13.05 -7.64
N ARG A 24 -5.85 -12.12 -8.43
CA ARG A 24 -6.25 -12.36 -9.81
C ARG A 24 -5.05 -12.08 -10.72
N PRO A 25 -4.76 -12.91 -11.74
CA PRO A 25 -3.52 -12.77 -12.51
C PRO A 25 -3.30 -11.38 -13.11
N ALA A 26 -4.35 -10.76 -13.67
CA ALA A 26 -4.25 -9.41 -14.25
C ALA A 26 -3.95 -8.33 -13.19
N LEU A 27 -4.58 -8.43 -12.01
CA LEU A 27 -4.31 -7.53 -10.89
C LEU A 27 -2.89 -7.75 -10.37
N PHE A 28 -2.46 -8.99 -10.21
CA PHE A 28 -1.13 -9.29 -9.70
C PHE A 28 -0.03 -8.74 -10.61
N ARG A 29 -0.16 -8.88 -11.94
CA ARG A 29 0.76 -8.24 -12.88
C ARG A 29 0.78 -6.71 -12.74
N ARG A 30 -0.38 -6.09 -12.55
CA ARG A 30 -0.45 -4.64 -12.30
C ARG A 30 0.28 -4.25 -11.01
N LEU A 31 0.12 -5.02 -9.93
CA LEU A 31 0.83 -4.76 -8.67
C LEU A 31 2.34 -4.93 -8.80
N ILE A 32 2.82 -5.87 -9.62
CA ILE A 32 4.24 -6.00 -9.95
C ILE A 32 4.77 -4.75 -10.67
N GLU A 33 4.02 -4.24 -11.66
CA GLU A 33 4.38 -3.02 -12.38
C GLU A 33 4.43 -1.81 -11.46
N GLU A 34 3.44 -1.66 -10.59
CA GLU A 34 3.38 -0.58 -9.61
C GLU A 34 4.54 -0.68 -8.61
N ALA A 35 4.82 -1.87 -8.07
CA ALA A 35 5.96 -2.08 -7.17
C ALA A 35 7.30 -1.73 -7.82
N ARG A 36 7.46 -1.98 -9.12
CA ARG A 36 8.68 -1.61 -9.85
C ARG A 36 8.79 -0.11 -10.11
N ALA A 37 7.67 0.57 -10.27
CA ALA A 37 7.63 2.01 -10.57
C ALA A 37 7.78 2.89 -9.31
N GLN A 38 7.45 2.35 -8.15
CA GLN A 38 7.54 3.06 -6.88
C GLN A 38 8.99 3.24 -6.43
N VAL A 39 9.28 4.39 -5.79
CA VAL A 39 10.62 4.71 -5.25
C VAL A 39 10.80 4.30 -3.79
N GLY A 40 9.80 3.67 -3.21
CA GLY A 40 9.82 3.11 -1.87
C GLY A 40 8.42 2.91 -1.29
N SER A 41 8.36 2.34 -0.09
CA SER A 41 7.12 2.06 0.63
C SER A 41 7.24 2.41 2.11
N VAL A 42 6.17 2.96 2.67
CA VAL A 42 6.03 3.22 4.11
C VAL A 42 5.01 2.22 4.67
N TYR A 43 5.42 1.45 5.66
CA TYR A 43 4.63 0.37 6.24
C TYR A 43 4.19 0.68 7.67
N ASP A 44 2.97 0.28 8.03
CA ASP A 44 2.71 -0.01 9.43
C ASP A 44 3.36 -1.36 9.83
N ARG A 45 3.51 -1.58 11.14
CA ARG A 45 4.14 -2.80 11.66
C ARG A 45 3.49 -4.07 11.14
N HIS A 46 2.16 -4.16 11.23
CA HIS A 46 1.43 -5.39 10.90
C HIS A 46 1.57 -5.74 9.42
N THR A 47 1.38 -4.76 8.54
CA THR A 47 1.51 -4.98 7.09
C THR A 47 2.95 -5.32 6.72
N TYR A 48 3.94 -4.69 7.35
CA TYR A 48 5.35 -5.04 7.15
C TYR A 48 5.64 -6.49 7.54
N GLU A 49 5.19 -6.93 8.70
CA GLU A 49 5.38 -8.31 9.18
C GLU A 49 4.76 -9.34 8.21
N VAL A 50 3.59 -9.05 7.64
CA VAL A 50 2.96 -9.89 6.62
C VAL A 50 3.78 -9.89 5.31
N MET A 51 4.23 -8.74 4.88
CA MET A 51 4.97 -8.59 3.62
C MET A 51 6.39 -9.19 3.68
N ARG A 52 6.94 -9.42 4.85
CA ARG A 52 8.21 -10.13 5.01
C ARG A 52 8.20 -11.56 4.46
N TYR A 53 7.03 -12.11 4.17
CA TYR A 53 6.91 -13.35 3.37
C TYR A 53 7.72 -13.30 2.07
N TRP A 54 7.90 -12.12 1.50
CA TRP A 54 8.65 -11.92 0.24
C TRP A 54 10.17 -11.78 0.41
N ASP A 55 10.67 -11.76 1.66
CA ASP A 55 12.11 -11.67 1.92
C ASP A 55 12.87 -12.91 1.44
N ASP A 56 12.27 -14.10 1.59
CA ASP A 56 12.90 -15.38 1.28
C ASP A 56 12.16 -16.10 0.15
N ASP A 57 12.93 -16.69 -0.78
CA ASP A 57 12.36 -17.46 -1.89
C ASP A 57 11.59 -18.69 -1.39
N GLN A 58 10.42 -18.92 -1.97
CA GLN A 58 9.66 -20.14 -1.75
C GLN A 58 9.78 -21.07 -2.96
N PRO A 59 9.97 -22.38 -2.75
CA PRO A 59 10.15 -23.33 -3.86
C PRO A 59 8.97 -23.39 -4.83
N GLU A 60 7.76 -23.18 -4.31
CA GLU A 60 6.49 -23.25 -5.05
C GLU A 60 6.17 -22.01 -5.89
N TRP A 61 6.91 -20.91 -5.72
CA TRP A 61 6.62 -19.67 -6.45
C TRP A 61 6.77 -19.83 -7.97
N ASP A 62 5.82 -19.29 -8.70
CA ASP A 62 5.91 -19.12 -10.14
C ASP A 62 6.80 -17.91 -10.54
N ALA A 63 6.88 -17.64 -11.83
CA ALA A 63 7.70 -16.53 -12.34
C ALA A 63 7.17 -15.14 -11.92
N GLU A 64 5.85 -14.97 -11.80
CA GLU A 64 5.24 -13.70 -11.41
C GLU A 64 5.45 -13.43 -9.92
N GLU A 65 5.32 -14.44 -9.07
CA GLU A 65 5.59 -14.34 -7.63
C GLU A 65 7.07 -13.98 -7.38
N ARG A 66 8.01 -14.61 -8.11
CA ARG A 66 9.43 -14.26 -8.06
C ARG A 66 9.69 -12.83 -8.53
N ALA A 67 8.98 -12.37 -9.56
CA ALA A 67 9.09 -11.01 -10.07
C ALA A 67 8.58 -9.98 -9.05
N PHE A 68 7.47 -10.29 -8.35
CA PHE A 68 6.97 -9.44 -7.27
C PHE A 68 7.96 -9.40 -6.10
N ALA A 69 8.46 -10.54 -5.65
CA ALA A 69 9.45 -10.62 -4.57
C ALA A 69 10.70 -9.79 -4.89
N ALA A 70 11.21 -9.89 -6.12
CA ALA A 70 12.36 -9.09 -6.56
C ALA A 70 12.07 -7.58 -6.53
N ALA A 71 10.89 -7.16 -7.02
CA ALA A 71 10.47 -5.76 -6.98
C ALA A 71 10.34 -5.26 -5.53
N TRP A 72 9.68 -6.03 -4.66
CA TRP A 72 9.50 -5.70 -3.25
C TRP A 72 10.83 -5.59 -2.50
N ARG A 73 11.78 -6.52 -2.71
CA ARG A 73 13.11 -6.49 -2.08
C ARG A 73 13.93 -5.28 -2.50
N ASN A 74 13.80 -4.86 -3.76
CA ASN A 74 14.54 -3.71 -4.28
C ASN A 74 14.01 -2.36 -3.77
N GLN A 75 12.76 -2.29 -3.32
CA GLN A 75 12.21 -1.06 -2.79
C GLN A 75 12.80 -0.71 -1.41
N PRO A 76 13.27 0.53 -1.20
CA PRO A 76 13.54 1.05 0.14
C PRO A 76 12.25 1.08 0.96
N LYS A 77 12.33 0.67 2.23
CA LYS A 77 11.17 0.57 3.13
C LYS A 77 11.38 1.40 4.38
N TRP A 78 10.32 2.08 4.81
CA TRP A 78 10.25 2.78 6.08
C TRP A 78 9.15 2.15 6.92
N VAL A 79 9.49 1.63 8.08
CA VAL A 79 8.55 0.89 8.94
C VAL A 79 8.24 1.76 10.16
N VAL A 80 6.99 2.22 10.22
CA VAL A 80 6.52 3.03 11.34
C VAL A 80 6.13 2.12 12.50
N SER A 81 6.96 2.12 13.54
CA SER A 81 6.72 1.29 14.73
C SER A 81 7.53 1.79 15.92
N ARG A 82 6.90 1.79 17.10
CA ARG A 82 7.57 2.04 18.39
C ARG A 82 7.93 0.75 19.12
N SER A 83 7.45 -0.39 18.64
CA SER A 83 7.58 -1.69 19.32
C SER A 83 8.56 -2.64 18.64
N LEU A 84 8.80 -2.51 17.33
CA LEU A 84 9.82 -3.28 16.64
C LEU A 84 11.21 -2.86 17.09
N LYS A 85 12.08 -3.85 17.30
CA LYS A 85 13.49 -3.62 17.68
C LYS A 85 14.43 -3.62 16.48
N SER A 86 14.01 -4.27 15.40
CA SER A 86 14.81 -4.36 14.17
C SER A 86 13.92 -4.60 12.97
N VAL A 87 14.43 -4.31 11.80
CA VAL A 87 13.81 -4.55 10.51
C VAL A 87 14.76 -5.33 9.61
N GLY A 88 14.24 -5.92 8.55
CA GLY A 88 15.00 -6.71 7.58
C GLY A 88 15.80 -5.86 6.59
N PRO A 89 16.31 -6.49 5.54
CA PRO A 89 17.10 -5.81 4.50
C PRO A 89 16.33 -4.68 3.84
N ASN A 90 17.05 -3.63 3.44
CA ASN A 90 16.52 -2.46 2.74
C ASN A 90 15.32 -1.80 3.44
N ALA A 91 15.29 -1.87 4.78
CA ALA A 91 14.26 -1.28 5.61
C ALA A 91 14.87 -0.44 6.73
N ARG A 92 14.13 0.58 7.18
CA ARG A 92 14.49 1.47 8.28
C ARG A 92 13.31 1.67 9.19
N LEU A 93 13.56 1.71 10.51
CA LEU A 93 12.54 2.07 11.49
C LEU A 93 12.30 3.58 11.50
N VAL A 94 11.04 3.94 11.65
CA VAL A 94 10.57 5.30 11.95
C VAL A 94 9.86 5.22 13.30
N GLU A 95 10.53 5.68 14.35
CA GLU A 95 10.09 5.50 15.74
C GLU A 95 9.48 6.78 16.33
N ASP A 96 9.92 7.94 15.84
CA ASP A 96 9.58 9.26 16.40
C ASP A 96 8.53 9.99 15.56
N ASP A 97 8.66 11.29 15.41
CA ASP A 97 7.73 12.18 14.74
C ASP A 97 7.38 11.72 13.31
N LEU A 98 6.23 11.06 13.19
CA LEU A 98 5.73 10.54 11.92
C LEU A 98 5.59 11.65 10.87
N GLU A 99 5.03 12.80 11.25
CA GLU A 99 4.80 13.88 10.30
C GLU A 99 6.11 14.43 9.74
N ALA A 100 7.08 14.73 10.61
CA ALA A 100 8.38 15.23 10.21
C ALA A 100 9.13 14.22 9.32
N ALA A 101 9.12 12.95 9.70
CA ALA A 101 9.76 11.87 8.93
C ALA A 101 9.17 11.75 7.52
N ILE A 102 7.85 11.78 7.38
CA ILE A 102 7.18 11.65 6.09
C ILE A 102 7.37 12.90 5.23
N ARG A 103 7.32 14.10 5.82
CA ARG A 103 7.61 15.36 5.08
C ARG A 103 9.04 15.38 4.54
N LEU A 104 10.00 14.95 5.34
CA LEU A 104 11.40 14.82 4.92
C LEU A 104 11.53 13.81 3.77
N LEU A 105 10.94 12.63 3.92
CA LEU A 105 10.95 11.58 2.89
C LEU A 105 10.36 12.07 1.56
N LYS A 106 9.24 12.80 1.60
CA LYS A 106 8.64 13.40 0.39
C LYS A 106 9.58 14.44 -0.25
N ALA A 107 10.28 15.23 0.55
CA ALA A 107 11.19 16.27 0.05
C ALA A 107 12.46 15.69 -0.61
N GLU A 108 12.99 14.59 -0.07
CA GLU A 108 14.23 13.96 -0.52
C GLU A 108 14.08 13.04 -1.75
N ARG A 109 12.85 12.74 -2.16
CA ARG A 109 12.56 11.78 -3.22
C ARG A 109 11.67 12.38 -4.29
N ASP A 110 11.77 11.81 -5.50
CA ASP A 110 10.86 12.07 -6.60
C ASP A 110 10.24 10.75 -7.07
N GLY A 111 8.94 10.76 -7.32
CA GLY A 111 8.18 9.58 -7.73
C GLY A 111 7.07 9.22 -6.74
N GLU A 112 6.63 7.98 -6.78
CA GLU A 112 5.57 7.48 -5.92
C GLU A 112 6.16 6.69 -4.76
N ILE A 113 5.64 6.95 -3.55
CA ILE A 113 5.89 6.18 -2.34
C ILE A 113 4.58 5.55 -1.92
N GLU A 114 4.56 4.22 -1.84
CA GLU A 114 3.41 3.48 -1.35
C GLU A 114 3.24 3.69 0.16
N VAL A 115 2.00 3.86 0.58
CA VAL A 115 1.60 3.72 1.99
C VAL A 115 0.92 2.38 2.16
N ALA A 116 1.51 1.49 2.93
CA ALA A 116 1.03 0.13 3.14
C ALA A 116 0.58 -0.08 4.58
N GLY A 117 -0.70 -0.26 4.74
CA GLY A 117 -1.37 -0.46 6.01
C GLY A 117 -2.45 0.59 6.28
N PRO A 118 -3.69 0.14 6.53
CA PRO A 118 -4.82 1.06 6.71
C PRO A 118 -4.69 1.94 7.95
N ASN A 119 -4.11 1.45 9.05
CA ASN A 119 -3.93 2.26 10.26
C ASN A 119 -2.96 3.43 10.03
N LEU A 120 -1.85 3.16 9.35
CA LEU A 120 -0.90 4.19 8.96
C LEU A 120 -1.54 5.20 8.00
N ALA A 121 -2.26 4.70 7.00
CA ALA A 121 -2.97 5.54 6.04
C ALA A 121 -3.98 6.48 6.72
N HIS A 122 -4.70 6.01 7.75
CA HIS A 122 -5.61 6.85 8.53
C HIS A 122 -4.88 8.00 9.24
N SER A 123 -3.73 7.70 9.86
CA SER A 123 -2.91 8.72 10.51
C SER A 123 -2.38 9.75 9.51
N LEU A 124 -1.88 9.29 8.37
CA LEU A 124 -1.35 10.17 7.32
C LEU A 124 -2.46 10.98 6.62
N THR A 125 -3.67 10.42 6.50
CA THR A 125 -4.85 11.14 6.02
C THR A 125 -5.23 12.27 6.97
N ALA A 126 -5.23 12.00 8.28
CA ALA A 126 -5.51 13.03 9.30
C ALA A 126 -4.50 14.19 9.25
N LEU A 127 -3.26 13.91 8.89
CA LEU A 127 -2.19 14.90 8.71
C LEU A 127 -2.21 15.59 7.33
N GLY A 128 -3.10 15.18 6.42
CA GLY A 128 -3.17 15.72 5.06
C GLY A 128 -1.94 15.36 4.20
N LEU A 129 -1.30 14.24 4.46
CA LEU A 129 -0.05 13.84 3.80
C LEU A 129 -0.23 12.86 2.65
N ILE A 130 -1.41 12.23 2.52
CA ILE A 130 -1.73 11.35 1.39
C ILE A 130 -2.08 12.21 0.17
N ASP A 131 -1.40 11.99 -0.94
CA ASP A 131 -1.62 12.71 -2.20
C ASP A 131 -2.61 11.99 -3.12
N GLU A 132 -2.71 10.66 -2.99
CA GLU A 132 -3.55 9.85 -3.88
C GLU A 132 -4.08 8.61 -3.16
N TYR A 133 -5.33 8.27 -3.41
CA TYR A 133 -6.01 7.07 -2.91
C TYR A 133 -6.38 6.18 -4.09
N ARG A 134 -5.93 4.92 -4.08
CA ARG A 134 -6.26 3.89 -5.07
C ARG A 134 -7.10 2.80 -4.43
N ILE A 135 -8.28 2.58 -4.94
CA ILE A 135 -9.17 1.52 -4.48
C ILE A 135 -9.26 0.46 -5.59
N TYR A 136 -8.79 -0.74 -5.29
CA TYR A 136 -8.99 -1.90 -6.15
C TYR A 136 -10.26 -2.61 -5.70
N LEU A 137 -11.38 -2.27 -6.34
CA LEU A 137 -12.71 -2.71 -5.97
C LEU A 137 -12.98 -4.11 -6.52
N HIS A 138 -13.16 -5.06 -5.62
CA HIS A 138 -13.46 -6.46 -5.92
C HIS A 138 -14.96 -6.75 -5.84
N PRO A 139 -15.49 -7.66 -6.68
CA PRO A 139 -16.91 -8.04 -6.68
C PRO A 139 -17.23 -8.99 -5.52
N VAL A 140 -17.01 -8.57 -4.31
CA VAL A 140 -17.26 -9.33 -3.06
C VAL A 140 -17.87 -8.43 -2.01
N VAL A 141 -18.77 -8.99 -1.21
CA VAL A 141 -19.39 -8.34 -0.04
C VAL A 141 -18.95 -9.10 1.20
N LEU A 142 -18.35 -8.42 2.15
CA LEU A 142 -17.80 -9.02 3.37
C LEU A 142 -18.72 -8.84 4.58
N GLY A 143 -19.48 -7.77 4.65
CA GLY A 143 -20.37 -7.46 5.77
C GLY A 143 -19.68 -6.95 7.03
N HIS A 144 -18.41 -7.19 7.18
CA HIS A 144 -17.57 -6.76 8.31
C HIS A 144 -16.10 -6.74 7.93
N GLY A 145 -15.28 -6.15 8.78
CA GLY A 145 -13.83 -6.11 8.60
C GLY A 145 -13.26 -4.72 8.89
N LYS A 146 -12.03 -4.51 8.49
CA LYS A 146 -11.37 -3.22 8.59
C LYS A 146 -11.80 -2.33 7.42
N PRO A 147 -12.36 -1.14 7.67
CA PRO A 147 -12.75 -0.26 6.57
C PRO A 147 -11.53 0.38 5.89
N TYR A 148 -11.66 0.68 4.60
CA TYR A 148 -10.65 1.45 3.87
C TYR A 148 -10.47 2.84 4.48
N PHE A 149 -11.57 3.52 4.80
CA PHE A 149 -11.58 4.78 5.55
C PHE A 149 -12.14 4.55 6.95
N ALA A 150 -11.31 4.70 7.98
CA ALA A 150 -11.72 4.57 9.38
C ALA A 150 -11.28 5.82 10.15
N GLY A 151 -12.17 6.76 10.36
CA GLY A 151 -11.90 8.01 11.07
C GLY A 151 -11.87 9.21 10.13
N PRO A 152 -10.72 9.67 9.61
CA PRO A 152 -10.67 10.83 8.74
C PRO A 152 -11.54 10.67 7.49
N ARG A 153 -12.24 11.74 7.13
CA ARG A 153 -13.16 11.80 5.99
C ARG A 153 -12.74 12.92 5.04
N PRO A 154 -11.63 12.75 4.31
CA PRO A 154 -11.17 13.80 3.41
C PRO A 154 -12.16 13.99 2.26
N PRO A 155 -12.40 15.23 1.82
CA PRO A 155 -13.07 15.44 0.55
C PRO A 155 -12.20 14.91 -0.57
N LEU A 156 -12.81 14.17 -1.50
CA LEU A 156 -12.09 13.49 -2.57
C LEU A 156 -12.66 13.83 -3.93
N ARG A 157 -11.78 13.93 -4.91
CA ARG A 157 -12.12 14.09 -6.32
C ARG A 157 -11.61 12.89 -7.12
N LEU A 158 -12.50 12.25 -7.89
CA LEU A 158 -12.13 11.17 -8.80
C LEU A 158 -11.29 11.73 -9.96
N VAL A 159 -10.13 11.13 -10.19
CA VAL A 159 -9.22 11.51 -11.29
C VAL A 159 -9.11 10.45 -12.36
N SER A 160 -9.27 9.18 -12.04
CA SER A 160 -9.32 8.10 -13.03
C SER A 160 -10.05 6.88 -12.53
N HIS A 161 -10.48 6.06 -13.47
CA HIS A 161 -10.96 4.71 -13.22
C HIS A 161 -10.54 3.81 -14.37
N ASP A 162 -10.18 2.56 -14.07
CA ASP A 162 -9.86 1.57 -15.09
C ASP A 162 -10.23 0.17 -14.64
N ARG A 163 -10.58 -0.66 -15.60
CA ARG A 163 -10.89 -2.07 -15.37
C ARG A 163 -9.62 -2.90 -15.45
N ILE A 164 -9.40 -3.74 -14.45
CA ILE A 164 -8.28 -4.66 -14.39
C ILE A 164 -8.79 -6.09 -14.50
N GLY A 165 -8.44 -6.78 -15.59
CA GLY A 165 -8.99 -8.09 -15.87
C GLY A 165 -10.49 -8.04 -16.11
N GLN A 166 -11.23 -9.01 -15.54
CA GLN A 166 -12.67 -9.13 -15.79
C GLN A 166 -13.55 -8.32 -14.85
N ASP A 167 -13.20 -8.27 -13.57
CA ASP A 167 -14.12 -7.87 -12.52
C ASP A 167 -13.55 -6.87 -11.51
N VAL A 168 -12.27 -6.51 -11.56
CA VAL A 168 -11.69 -5.52 -10.64
C VAL A 168 -11.73 -4.14 -11.28
N ILE A 169 -12.14 -3.14 -10.53
CA ILE A 169 -12.10 -1.74 -10.97
C ILE A 169 -11.13 -1.00 -10.05
N ARG A 170 -10.13 -0.35 -10.62
CA ARG A 170 -9.32 0.61 -9.89
C ARG A 170 -9.96 1.99 -9.97
N LEU A 171 -10.22 2.57 -8.82
CA LEU A 171 -10.64 3.96 -8.67
C LEU A 171 -9.48 4.76 -8.10
N THR A 172 -9.18 5.89 -8.70
CA THR A 172 -8.11 6.78 -8.24
C THR A 172 -8.69 8.14 -7.86
N TYR A 173 -8.45 8.52 -6.61
CA TYR A 173 -8.91 9.79 -6.04
C TYR A 173 -7.73 10.62 -5.54
N VAL A 174 -7.91 11.93 -5.55
CA VAL A 174 -7.02 12.87 -4.88
C VAL A 174 -7.82 13.72 -3.89
N PRO A 175 -7.19 14.29 -2.86
CA PRO A 175 -7.83 15.30 -2.03
C PRO A 175 -8.41 16.44 -2.89
N ALA A 176 -9.64 16.87 -2.56
CA ALA A 176 -10.35 17.90 -3.31
C ALA A 176 -9.94 19.31 -2.86
#